data_de10be64506392b8a128191c09b77336
#
_entry.id   de10be64506392b8a128191c09b77336
#
_cell.length_a   1.000
_cell.length_b   1.000
_cell.length_c   1.000
_cell.angle_alpha   90.00
_cell.angle_beta   90.00
_cell.angle_gamma   90.00
#
_symmetry.space_group_name_H-M   'P 1'
#
loop_
_entity.id
_entity.type
_entity.pdbx_description
1 polymer ?
#
loop_
_entity_poly.entity_id
_entity_poly.type
_entity_poly.pdbx_seq_one_letter_code
_entity_poly.pdbx_strand_id
1 'polypeptide(L)'
;MSIIFLVMDEHKHKCAVVGYGSWATAIVKTLTINHHHVNWLVLNDEIHQSLTERSHNIKYLPWCYLDREFITASNDINEVVRDAEIVILAMPSAFMTKFLEPLTESLKDKIVVSVVKGIIPGDYLTIVEHMHRYYDIPMDNLAVVTGPSHAE
;
A
#
# COMPACT_ATOMS: atom_id res chain seq x y z
N MET A 1 12.25 -12.64 5.32
CA MET A 1 12.38 -11.64 6.39
C MET A 1 10.96 -11.30 6.87
N SER A 2 10.67 -11.46 8.16
CA SER A 2 9.31 -11.25 8.67
C SER A 2 9.02 -9.74 8.77
N ILE A 3 7.81 -9.29 8.33
CA ILE A 3 7.34 -7.90 8.50
C ILE A 3 7.43 -7.45 9.97
N ILE A 4 7.34 -8.39 10.91
CA ILE A 4 7.51 -8.14 12.35
C ILE A 4 8.92 -7.61 12.67
N PHE A 5 9.95 -7.97 11.91
CA PHE A 5 11.32 -7.49 12.13
C PHE A 5 11.51 -6.04 11.66
N LEU A 6 10.78 -5.59 10.63
CA LEU A 6 10.82 -4.18 10.17
C LEU A 6 10.21 -3.20 11.20
N VAL A 7 9.35 -3.70 12.08
CA VAL A 7 8.70 -2.90 13.13
C VAL A 7 9.59 -2.70 14.36
N MET A 8 10.67 -3.47 14.49
CA MET A 8 11.56 -3.41 15.66
C MET A 8 12.87 -2.63 15.42
N ASP A 9 13.09 -2.14 14.19
CA ASP A 9 14.21 -1.26 13.90
C ASP A 9 13.86 0.17 14.32
N GLU A 10 14.74 0.87 15.03
CA GLU A 10 14.57 2.29 15.39
C GLU A 10 14.55 3.20 14.14
N HIS A 11 14.95 2.68 12.99
CA HIS A 11 14.87 3.38 11.71
C HIS A 11 13.42 3.43 11.21
N LYS A 12 12.84 4.62 11.19
CA LYS A 12 11.48 4.85 10.67
C LYS A 12 11.50 4.89 9.15
N HIS A 13 11.15 3.77 8.53
CA HIS A 13 11.03 3.70 7.07
C HIS A 13 9.88 4.57 6.54
N LYS A 14 10.10 5.22 5.41
CA LYS A 14 9.04 5.90 4.66
C LYS A 14 8.24 4.87 3.89
N CYS A 15 6.97 4.75 4.22
CA CYS A 15 6.07 3.77 3.63
C CYS A 15 5.08 4.43 2.68
N ALA A 16 4.82 3.80 1.54
CA ALA A 16 3.70 4.10 0.67
C ALA A 16 2.67 2.97 0.71
N VAL A 17 1.39 3.29 0.77
CA VAL A 17 0.30 2.31 0.66
C VAL A 17 -0.54 2.64 -0.56
N VAL A 18 -0.61 1.70 -1.50
CA VAL A 18 -1.36 1.80 -2.75
C VAL A 18 -2.64 1.00 -2.63
N GLY A 19 -3.77 1.70 -2.55
CA GLY A 19 -5.10 1.14 -2.30
C GLY A 19 -5.74 1.71 -1.03
N TYR A 20 -7.07 1.70 -0.96
CA TYR A 20 -7.82 2.39 0.11
C TYR A 20 -9.01 1.58 0.66
N GLY A 21 -9.01 0.26 0.44
CA GLY A 21 -9.99 -0.66 1.02
C GLY A 21 -9.78 -0.95 2.50
N SER A 22 -10.56 -1.86 3.07
CA SER A 22 -10.48 -2.22 4.50
C SER A 22 -9.08 -2.71 4.90
N TRP A 23 -8.46 -3.55 4.06
CA TRP A 23 -7.13 -4.09 4.33
C TRP A 23 -6.05 -3.01 4.28
N ALA A 24 -6.10 -2.12 3.26
CA ALA A 24 -5.21 -0.97 3.20
C ALA A 24 -5.36 -0.07 4.43
N THR A 25 -6.59 0.22 4.85
CA THR A 25 -6.89 1.02 6.04
C THR A 25 -6.31 0.39 7.32
N ALA A 26 -6.42 -0.93 7.47
CA ALA A 26 -5.86 -1.66 8.62
C ALA A 26 -4.32 -1.60 8.62
N ILE A 27 -3.68 -1.72 7.46
CA ILE A 27 -2.22 -1.59 7.31
C ILE A 27 -1.77 -0.18 7.69
N VAL A 28 -2.41 0.85 7.14
CA VAL A 28 -2.11 2.25 7.48
C VAL A 28 -2.25 2.46 8.98
N LYS A 29 -3.32 1.97 9.60
CA LYS A 29 -3.49 2.04 11.06
C LYS A 29 -2.34 1.38 11.81
N THR A 30 -1.93 0.19 11.40
CA THR A 30 -0.83 -0.55 12.04
C THR A 30 0.50 0.19 11.93
N LEU A 31 0.79 0.77 10.77
CA LEU A 31 2.00 1.55 10.55
C LEU A 31 2.01 2.84 11.40
N THR A 32 0.91 3.57 11.43
CA THR A 32 0.82 4.83 12.16
C THR A 32 0.82 4.68 13.68
N ILE A 33 0.28 3.58 14.24
CA ILE A 33 0.42 3.26 15.67
C ILE A 33 1.91 3.08 16.06
N ASN A 34 2.73 2.58 15.14
CA ASN A 34 4.16 2.43 15.33
C ASN A 34 4.95 3.68 14.90
N HIS A 35 4.27 4.81 14.72
CA HIS A 35 4.84 6.10 14.35
C HIS A 35 5.60 6.13 13.01
N HIS A 36 5.27 5.21 12.08
CA HIS A 36 5.74 5.30 10.71
C HIS A 36 4.87 6.28 9.93
N HIS A 37 5.51 7.19 9.19
CA HIS A 37 4.81 8.07 8.26
C HIS A 37 4.41 7.32 7.00
N VAL A 38 3.16 7.47 6.58
CA VAL A 38 2.57 6.76 5.44
C VAL A 38 2.09 7.76 4.38
N ASN A 39 2.65 7.65 3.18
CA ASN A 39 2.06 8.23 1.99
C ASN A 39 0.98 7.26 1.48
N TRP A 40 -0.24 7.71 1.34
CA TRP A 40 -1.38 6.84 1.06
C TRP A 40 -2.11 7.23 -0.22
N LEU A 41 -2.16 6.33 -1.20
CA LEU A 41 -2.93 6.54 -2.43
C LEU A 41 -4.42 6.32 -2.17
N VAL A 42 -5.21 7.38 -2.33
CA VAL A 42 -6.66 7.39 -2.14
C VAL A 42 -7.32 8.06 -3.35
N LEU A 43 -7.82 7.24 -4.28
CA LEU A 43 -8.43 7.71 -5.53
C LEU A 43 -9.91 8.13 -5.37
N ASN A 44 -10.51 7.92 -4.21
CA ASN A 44 -11.91 8.28 -3.93
C ASN A 44 -11.96 9.61 -3.17
N ASP A 45 -12.57 10.63 -3.76
CA ASP A 45 -12.60 11.98 -3.21
C ASP A 45 -13.31 12.08 -1.85
N GLU A 46 -14.40 11.32 -1.63
CA GLU A 46 -15.11 11.33 -0.34
C GLU A 46 -14.24 10.73 0.79
N ILE A 47 -13.51 9.66 0.48
CA ILE A 47 -12.57 9.06 1.45
C ILE A 47 -11.43 10.03 1.70
N HIS A 48 -10.85 10.62 0.66
CA HIS A 48 -9.76 11.59 0.77
C HIS A 48 -10.16 12.77 1.65
N GLN A 49 -11.33 13.37 1.40
CA GLN A 49 -11.87 14.45 2.21
C GLN A 49 -12.10 14.02 3.67
N SER A 50 -12.67 12.83 3.88
CA SER A 50 -12.92 12.34 5.24
C SER A 50 -11.63 12.07 6.03
N LEU A 51 -10.58 11.59 5.37
CA LEU A 51 -9.27 11.43 6.00
C LEU A 51 -8.69 12.77 6.45
N THR A 52 -8.80 13.79 5.61
CA THR A 52 -8.26 15.13 5.91
C THR A 52 -9.07 15.90 6.93
N GLU A 53 -10.40 15.74 6.96
CA GLU A 53 -11.28 16.50 7.87
C GLU A 53 -11.61 15.74 9.17
N ARG A 54 -11.79 14.43 9.11
CA ARG A 54 -12.38 13.62 10.18
C ARG A 54 -11.48 12.51 10.72
N SER A 55 -10.31 12.25 10.12
CA SER A 55 -9.39 11.19 10.53
C SER A 55 -9.96 9.77 10.41
N HIS A 56 -10.88 9.55 9.48
CA HIS A 56 -11.52 8.25 9.25
C HIS A 56 -11.66 7.93 7.77
N ASN A 57 -11.55 6.65 7.42
CA ASN A 57 -12.00 6.15 6.14
C ASN A 57 -13.48 5.79 6.25
N ILE A 58 -14.35 6.68 5.78
CA ILE A 58 -15.82 6.55 5.97
C ILE A 58 -16.45 5.34 5.28
N LYS A 59 -15.81 4.79 4.25
CA LYS A 59 -16.33 3.63 3.50
C LYS A 59 -15.77 2.31 4.02
N TYR A 60 -14.55 2.35 4.55
CA TYR A 60 -13.83 1.14 4.96
C TYR A 60 -13.25 1.32 6.37
N LEU A 61 -13.71 0.52 7.32
CA LEU A 61 -13.38 0.62 8.75
C LEU A 61 -13.70 2.01 9.34
N PRO A 62 -14.94 2.51 9.23
CA PRO A 62 -15.31 3.88 9.61
C PRO A 62 -15.12 4.20 11.10
N TRP A 63 -15.03 3.17 11.94
CA TRP A 63 -14.78 3.29 13.39
C TRP A 63 -13.30 3.40 13.74
N CYS A 64 -12.41 3.19 12.75
CA CYS A 64 -10.98 3.23 12.96
C CYS A 64 -10.48 4.67 12.90
N TYR A 65 -10.08 5.24 14.04
CA TYR A 65 -9.40 6.53 14.07
C TYR A 65 -8.00 6.40 13.48
N LEU A 66 -7.67 7.29 12.56
CA LEU A 66 -6.38 7.36 11.87
C LEU A 66 -5.68 8.67 12.26
N ASP A 67 -4.47 8.57 12.76
CA ASP A 67 -3.70 9.73 13.16
C ASP A 67 -3.14 10.45 11.94
N ARG A 68 -3.69 11.64 11.66
CA ARG A 68 -3.33 12.44 10.49
C ARG A 68 -1.90 12.97 10.51
N GLU A 69 -1.30 13.05 11.68
CA GLU A 69 0.10 13.48 11.81
C GLU A 69 1.05 12.55 11.05
N PHE A 70 0.69 11.26 10.95
CA PHE A 70 1.48 10.23 10.28
C PHE A 70 0.97 9.85 8.90
N ILE A 71 0.01 10.59 8.31
CA ILE A 71 -0.60 10.24 7.02
C ILE A 71 -0.55 11.43 6.07
N THR A 72 0.00 11.20 4.88
CA THR A 72 -0.15 12.08 3.73
C THR A 72 -0.97 11.35 2.67
N ALA A 73 -2.24 11.71 2.52
CA ALA A 73 -3.10 11.16 1.48
C ALA A 73 -2.95 11.96 0.17
N SER A 74 -2.83 11.26 -0.96
CA SER A 74 -2.81 11.85 -2.30
C SER A 74 -3.58 10.97 -3.27
N ASN A 75 -4.09 11.54 -4.36
CA ASN A 75 -4.67 10.83 -5.50
C ASN A 75 -3.66 10.64 -6.65
N ASP A 76 -2.42 11.12 -6.50
CA ASP A 76 -1.33 10.89 -7.43
C ASP A 76 -0.39 9.80 -6.92
N ILE A 77 -0.33 8.68 -7.64
CA ILE A 77 0.53 7.55 -7.29
C ILE A 77 2.02 7.93 -7.30
N ASN A 78 2.45 8.83 -8.18
CA ASN A 78 3.84 9.22 -8.28
C ASN A 78 4.28 10.03 -7.05
N GLU A 79 3.43 10.92 -6.54
CA GLU A 79 3.67 11.61 -5.28
C GLU A 79 3.77 10.62 -4.11
N VAL A 80 2.86 9.65 -4.08
CA VAL A 80 2.79 8.66 -3.01
C VAL A 80 4.05 7.81 -2.93
N VAL A 81 4.59 7.35 -4.06
CA VAL A 81 5.72 6.41 -4.08
C VAL A 81 7.09 7.09 -4.15
N ARG A 82 7.18 8.36 -4.55
CA ARG A 82 8.45 9.06 -4.84
C ARG A 82 9.50 8.89 -3.75
N ASP A 83 9.19 9.24 -2.53
CA ASP A 83 10.12 9.22 -1.40
C ASP A 83 10.01 7.95 -0.54
N ALA A 84 9.17 6.99 -0.93
CA ALA A 84 8.98 5.77 -0.18
C ALA A 84 10.15 4.80 -0.35
N GLU A 85 10.57 4.17 0.73
CA GLU A 85 11.51 3.05 0.74
C GLU A 85 10.76 1.73 0.58
N ILE A 86 9.54 1.67 1.15
CA ILE A 86 8.67 0.49 1.11
C ILE A 86 7.34 0.89 0.47
N VAL A 87 6.94 0.15 -0.57
CA VAL A 87 5.66 0.32 -1.25
C VAL A 87 4.78 -0.91 -1.01
N ILE A 88 3.63 -0.71 -0.38
CA ILE A 88 2.70 -1.78 -0.05
C ILE A 88 1.52 -1.73 -1.02
N LEU A 89 1.36 -2.79 -1.81
CA LEU A 89 0.25 -2.94 -2.75
C LEU A 89 -0.92 -3.61 -2.03
N ALA A 90 -2.01 -2.86 -1.84
CA ALA A 90 -3.17 -3.28 -1.04
C ALA A 90 -4.51 -2.99 -1.76
N MET A 91 -4.59 -3.36 -3.05
CA MET A 91 -5.80 -3.28 -3.86
C MET A 91 -6.22 -4.68 -4.33
N PRO A 92 -7.47 -4.89 -4.80
CA PRO A 92 -7.82 -6.15 -5.44
C PRO A 92 -7.03 -6.37 -6.74
N SER A 93 -6.58 -7.60 -7.00
CA SER A 93 -5.76 -7.95 -8.19
C SER A 93 -6.40 -7.51 -9.52
N ALA A 94 -7.72 -7.57 -9.62
CA ALA A 94 -8.48 -7.13 -10.79
C ALA A 94 -8.33 -5.64 -11.14
N PHE A 95 -7.94 -4.81 -10.18
CA PHE A 95 -7.76 -3.37 -10.36
C PHE A 95 -6.28 -2.94 -10.41
N MET A 96 -5.35 -3.87 -10.23
CA MET A 96 -3.94 -3.55 -10.12
C MET A 96 -3.40 -2.77 -11.32
N THR A 97 -3.68 -3.22 -12.53
CA THR A 97 -3.26 -2.54 -13.77
C THR A 97 -3.77 -1.09 -13.79
N LYS A 98 -5.06 -0.88 -13.45
CA LYS A 98 -5.66 0.46 -13.42
C LYS A 98 -5.03 1.37 -12.36
N PHE A 99 -4.70 0.84 -11.18
CA PHE A 99 -4.04 1.60 -10.13
C PHE A 99 -2.61 2.01 -10.50
N LEU A 100 -1.91 1.14 -11.22
CA LEU A 100 -0.52 1.35 -11.60
C LEU A 100 -0.34 2.03 -12.99
N GLU A 101 -1.41 2.15 -13.80
CA GLU A 101 -1.36 2.78 -15.13
C GLU A 101 -0.73 4.19 -15.13
N PRO A 102 -1.03 5.09 -14.16
CA PRO A 102 -0.43 6.43 -14.12
C PRO A 102 0.99 6.45 -13.56
N LEU A 103 1.53 5.31 -13.11
CA LEU A 103 2.84 5.25 -12.46
C LEU A 103 3.97 5.49 -13.46
N THR A 104 4.73 6.54 -13.24
CA THR A 104 5.94 6.89 -14.00
C THR A 104 7.21 6.87 -13.15
N GLU A 105 7.06 6.93 -11.81
CA GLU A 105 8.18 6.81 -10.88
C GLU A 105 8.71 5.37 -10.84
N SER A 106 10.03 5.23 -10.77
CA SER A 106 10.67 3.90 -10.69
C SER A 106 10.47 3.26 -9.31
N LEU A 107 10.08 1.99 -9.30
CA LEU A 107 10.03 1.17 -8.09
C LEU A 107 11.24 0.24 -7.92
N LYS A 108 12.21 0.29 -8.84
CA LYS A 108 13.31 -0.67 -8.94
C LYS A 108 14.16 -0.78 -7.67
N ASP A 109 14.41 0.35 -7.02
CA ASP A 109 15.26 0.42 -5.82
C ASP A 109 14.45 0.41 -4.52
N LYS A 110 13.14 0.14 -4.61
CA LYS A 110 12.22 0.11 -3.45
C LYS A 110 11.90 -1.33 -3.07
N ILE A 111 11.62 -1.56 -1.81
CA ILE A 111 11.02 -2.81 -1.36
C ILE A 111 9.54 -2.76 -1.67
N VAL A 112 9.05 -3.69 -2.49
CA VAL A 112 7.63 -3.77 -2.84
C VAL A 112 6.99 -4.97 -2.15
N VAL A 113 5.99 -4.71 -1.33
CA VAL A 113 5.28 -5.70 -0.53
C VAL A 113 3.88 -5.88 -1.09
N SER A 114 3.56 -7.08 -1.56
CA SER A 114 2.20 -7.43 -1.98
C SER A 114 1.41 -8.04 -0.82
N VAL A 115 0.26 -7.45 -0.54
CA VAL A 115 -0.79 -8.05 0.31
C VAL A 115 -2.03 -8.41 -0.54
N VAL A 116 -1.88 -8.37 -1.85
CA VAL A 116 -2.91 -8.63 -2.85
C VAL A 116 -3.14 -10.13 -2.97
N LYS A 117 -4.41 -10.53 -3.02
CA LYS A 117 -4.80 -11.94 -3.21
C LYS A 117 -5.00 -12.27 -4.68
N GLY A 118 -4.64 -13.51 -5.05
CA GLY A 118 -4.91 -14.07 -6.37
C GLY A 118 -3.86 -13.71 -7.41
N ILE A 119 -4.28 -13.76 -8.66
CA ILE A 119 -3.47 -13.52 -9.87
C ILE A 119 -4.02 -12.30 -10.62
N ILE A 120 -3.21 -11.73 -11.50
CA ILE A 120 -3.62 -10.61 -12.34
C ILE A 120 -4.42 -11.16 -13.53
N PRO A 121 -5.65 -10.66 -13.75
CA PRO A 121 -6.43 -11.04 -14.93
C PRO A 121 -5.71 -10.64 -16.22
N GLY A 122 -5.70 -11.55 -17.20
CA GLY A 122 -5.14 -11.31 -18.53
C GLY A 122 -3.77 -11.92 -18.73
N ASP A 123 -2.81 -11.69 -17.87
CA ASP A 123 -1.47 -12.31 -17.96
C ASP A 123 -1.32 -13.55 -17.06
N TYR A 124 -2.25 -13.75 -16.14
CA TYR A 124 -2.29 -14.88 -15.20
C TYR A 124 -1.03 -15.00 -14.31
N LEU A 125 -0.29 -13.92 -14.16
CA LEU A 125 0.87 -13.86 -13.29
C LEU A 125 0.46 -13.61 -11.83
N THR A 126 1.27 -14.09 -10.91
CA THR A 126 1.24 -13.60 -9.53
C THR A 126 1.66 -12.13 -9.49
N ILE A 127 1.30 -11.43 -8.43
CA ILE A 127 1.66 -10.01 -8.28
C ILE A 127 3.18 -9.81 -8.35
N VAL A 128 3.93 -10.71 -7.71
CA VAL A 128 5.40 -10.65 -7.68
C VAL A 128 6.00 -10.83 -9.09
N GLU A 129 5.53 -11.83 -9.84
CA GLU A 129 5.98 -12.06 -11.22
C GLU A 129 5.65 -10.88 -12.13
N HIS A 130 4.46 -10.28 -11.96
CA HIS A 130 4.05 -9.10 -12.71
C HIS A 130 4.94 -7.90 -12.39
N MET A 131 5.19 -7.62 -11.11
CA MET A 131 6.04 -6.50 -10.69
C MET A 131 7.50 -6.69 -11.15
N HIS A 132 8.01 -7.91 -11.07
CA HIS A 132 9.33 -8.24 -11.60
C HIS A 132 9.41 -8.02 -13.11
N ARG A 133 8.43 -8.52 -13.87
CA ARG A 133 8.45 -8.51 -15.34
C ARG A 133 8.22 -7.13 -15.95
N TYR A 134 7.27 -6.37 -15.42
CA TYR A 134 6.81 -5.13 -16.06
C TYR A 134 7.32 -3.85 -15.39
N TYR A 135 7.84 -3.95 -14.16
CA TYR A 135 8.36 -2.81 -13.40
C TYR A 135 9.84 -2.94 -13.05
N ASP A 136 10.53 -3.94 -13.60
CA ASP A 136 11.97 -4.20 -13.42
C ASP A 136 12.44 -4.28 -11.97
N ILE A 137 11.55 -4.69 -11.06
CA ILE A 137 11.87 -4.80 -9.63
C ILE A 137 12.64 -6.12 -9.41
N PRO A 138 13.84 -6.09 -8.83
CA PRO A 138 14.57 -7.29 -8.48
C PRO A 138 13.75 -8.21 -7.54
N MET A 139 13.85 -9.53 -7.73
CA MET A 139 13.12 -10.48 -6.89
C MET A 139 13.45 -10.33 -5.40
N ASP A 140 14.70 -9.95 -5.08
CA ASP A 140 15.15 -9.71 -3.70
C ASP A 140 14.47 -8.49 -3.04
N ASN A 141 13.90 -7.60 -3.85
CA ASN A 141 13.16 -6.42 -3.40
C ASN A 141 11.64 -6.65 -3.36
N LEU A 142 11.18 -7.87 -3.66
CA LEU A 142 9.77 -8.24 -3.65
C LEU A 142 9.43 -9.12 -2.44
N ALA A 143 8.35 -8.77 -1.76
CA ALA A 143 7.85 -9.54 -0.63
C ALA A 143 6.34 -9.78 -0.76
N VAL A 144 5.85 -10.86 -0.15
CA VAL A 144 4.42 -11.20 -0.12
C VAL A 144 4.00 -11.44 1.33
N VAL A 145 2.92 -10.79 1.72
CA VAL A 145 2.21 -11.13 2.95
C VAL A 145 1.05 -12.03 2.59
N THR A 146 1.14 -13.28 2.99
CA THR A 146 0.14 -14.31 2.69
C THR A 146 -0.33 -14.99 3.96
N GLY A 147 -1.51 -15.59 3.91
CA GLY A 147 -2.11 -16.33 5.02
C GLY A 147 -3.62 -16.46 4.85
N PRO A 148 -4.32 -17.13 5.80
CA PRO A 148 -5.78 -17.20 5.82
C PRO A 148 -6.34 -15.84 6.20
N SER A 149 -6.44 -14.94 5.21
CA SER A 149 -6.81 -13.54 5.38
C SER A 149 -8.20 -13.21 4.84
N HIS A 150 -9.04 -14.21 4.63
CA HIS A 150 -10.45 -14.03 4.27
C HIS A 150 -11.30 -14.14 5.53
N ALA A 151 -11.95 -13.04 5.90
CA ALA A 151 -13.04 -13.07 6.87
C ALA A 151 -14.35 -13.22 6.10
N GLU A 152 -15.07 -14.30 6.33
CA GLU A 152 -16.46 -14.44 5.95
C GLU A 152 -17.35 -13.81 7.03
#